data_3dd339dd8cdc4fe50681d5db64178b78
#
_entry.id   3dd339dd8cdc4fe50681d5db64178b78
#
_cell.length_a   1.000
_cell.length_b   1.000
_cell.length_c   1.000
_cell.angle_alpha   90.00
_cell.angle_beta   90.00
_cell.angle_gamma   90.00
#
_symmetry.space_group_name_H-M   'P 1'
#
loop_
_entity.id
_entity.type
_entity.pdbx_description
1 polymer ?
#
loop_
_entity_poly.entity_id
_entity_poly.type
_entity_poly.pdbx_seq_one_letter_code
_entity_poly.pdbx_strand_id
1 'polypeptide(L)'
;LGKYLLYDHRALYLTAAGQQLLAQGALASDISEVDGKVVVQDRLQSEGEWRLLAAPDAKFLLQHIQSGNYIGEDGAMVAEADAAALTFSRQTDCAVFPELTVDATGEVSVTEFDDGSLFGFVEEHSHLFTNRAFGGGGVFHGAPFHPLGVEHALPSCELNHGEDGRKDFMGATFNEGVGDFNDLLPAIAAGILPKKDHDTEGYPTFTAWPAAPSSATHQVQYYKWLERAYLSGLRLLVQHATTNQVLCQLVTGIGANPKRYDCNDMVAVDRIIEDTYALERYVDALSGG
;
A
#
# COMPACT_ATOMS: atom_id res chain seq x y z
N LEU A 1 17.58 0.32 9.12
CA LEU A 1 17.05 -0.12 7.83
C LEU A 1 15.65 -0.70 8.03
N GLY A 2 14.84 -0.81 6.97
CA GLY A 2 13.41 -1.10 7.06
C GLY A 2 13.03 -2.57 7.20
N LYS A 3 11.74 -2.85 6.93
CA LYS A 3 11.19 -4.20 6.79
C LYS A 3 11.30 -4.62 5.32
N TYR A 4 11.67 -5.87 5.09
CA TYR A 4 11.90 -6.43 3.76
C TYR A 4 11.20 -7.77 3.61
N LEU A 5 10.80 -8.07 2.38
CA LEU A 5 10.48 -9.41 1.92
C LEU A 5 11.67 -9.91 1.11
N LEU A 6 12.14 -11.10 1.40
CA LEU A 6 13.25 -11.73 0.68
C LEU A 6 12.71 -12.90 -0.13
N TYR A 7 12.91 -12.90 -1.43
CA TYR A 7 12.40 -13.93 -2.32
C TYR A 7 13.48 -14.43 -3.30
N ASP A 8 13.31 -15.65 -3.77
CA ASP A 8 14.18 -16.26 -4.76
C ASP A 8 13.71 -16.01 -6.19
N HIS A 9 14.45 -16.53 -7.17
CA HIS A 9 14.12 -16.43 -8.60
C HIS A 9 12.77 -17.09 -9.00
N ARG A 10 12.18 -17.87 -8.10
CA ARG A 10 10.86 -18.50 -8.28
C ARG A 10 9.74 -17.70 -7.65
N ALA A 11 10.03 -16.51 -7.15
CA ALA A 11 9.12 -15.70 -6.33
C ALA A 11 8.64 -16.39 -5.03
N LEU A 12 9.44 -17.35 -4.51
CA LEU A 12 9.21 -17.92 -3.19
C LEU A 12 9.94 -17.10 -2.13
N TYR A 13 9.25 -16.80 -1.05
CA TYR A 13 9.73 -15.93 0.01
C TYR A 13 10.41 -16.70 1.10
N LEU A 14 11.47 -16.13 1.65
CA LEU A 14 12.14 -16.63 2.83
C LEU A 14 11.26 -16.34 4.06
N THR A 15 10.83 -17.40 4.72
CA THR A 15 10.05 -17.34 5.96
C THR A 15 10.74 -18.13 7.04
N ALA A 16 10.39 -17.87 8.30
CA ALA A 16 10.88 -18.66 9.42
C ALA A 16 9.70 -19.29 10.16
N ALA A 17 9.77 -20.60 10.35
CA ALA A 17 8.86 -21.37 11.19
C ALA A 17 9.65 -22.04 12.32
N GLY A 18 9.55 -21.49 13.51
CA GLY A 18 10.35 -21.93 14.65
C GLY A 18 11.85 -21.69 14.43
N GLN A 19 12.62 -22.74 14.28
CA GLN A 19 14.09 -22.71 14.09
C GLN A 19 14.54 -22.94 12.64
N GLN A 20 13.60 -22.99 11.70
CA GLN A 20 13.91 -23.34 10.30
C GLN A 20 13.52 -22.23 9.35
N LEU A 21 14.33 -22.04 8.30
CA LEU A 21 14.02 -21.23 7.15
C LEU A 21 13.24 -22.06 6.14
N LEU A 22 12.19 -21.47 5.59
CA LEU A 22 11.33 -22.08 4.60
C LEU A 22 11.18 -21.15 3.41
N ALA A 23 11.04 -21.70 2.20
CA ALA A 23 10.64 -20.96 1.02
C ALA A 23 9.18 -21.29 0.71
N GLN A 24 8.31 -20.29 0.74
CA GLN A 24 6.88 -20.44 0.47
C GLN A 24 6.31 -19.15 -0.15
N GLY A 25 5.05 -19.20 -0.61
CA GLY A 25 4.38 -18.00 -1.14
C GLY A 25 4.28 -16.91 -0.06
N ALA A 26 4.36 -15.64 -0.50
CA ALA A 26 4.32 -14.49 0.42
C ALA A 26 2.94 -14.24 1.02
N LEU A 27 1.88 -14.72 0.35
CA LEU A 27 0.50 -14.43 0.72
C LEU A 27 -0.10 -15.58 1.50
N ALA A 28 -0.85 -15.22 2.54
CA ALA A 28 -1.85 -16.08 3.15
C ALA A 28 -3.23 -15.53 2.83
N SER A 29 -4.20 -16.42 2.68
CA SER A 29 -5.58 -16.02 2.41
C SER A 29 -6.38 -16.01 3.70
N ASP A 30 -6.92 -14.85 4.04
CA ASP A 30 -7.94 -14.72 5.06
C ASP A 30 -9.32 -14.90 4.43
N ILE A 31 -10.09 -15.85 4.95
CA ILE A 31 -11.42 -16.14 4.45
C ILE A 31 -12.42 -15.53 5.42
N SER A 32 -13.29 -14.68 4.92
CA SER A 32 -14.37 -14.07 5.68
C SER A 32 -15.69 -14.21 4.93
N GLU A 33 -16.80 -13.99 5.63
CA GLU A 33 -18.11 -13.90 5.01
C GLU A 33 -18.62 -12.47 5.09
N VAL A 34 -18.95 -11.90 3.95
CA VAL A 34 -19.52 -10.57 3.82
C VAL A 34 -20.81 -10.68 3.01
N ASP A 35 -21.92 -10.27 3.59
CA ASP A 35 -23.26 -10.31 2.96
C ASP A 35 -23.65 -11.69 2.40
N GLY A 36 -23.28 -12.77 3.10
CA GLY A 36 -23.56 -14.14 2.68
C GLY A 36 -22.66 -14.66 1.55
N LYS A 37 -21.64 -13.90 1.16
CA LYS A 37 -20.62 -14.31 0.18
C LYS A 37 -19.31 -14.61 0.90
N VAL A 38 -18.64 -15.68 0.49
CA VAL A 38 -17.27 -15.97 0.93
C VAL A 38 -16.34 -15.00 0.23
N VAL A 39 -15.60 -14.24 1.03
CA VAL A 39 -14.58 -13.30 0.56
C VAL A 39 -13.22 -13.83 0.94
N VAL A 40 -12.33 -13.93 -0.03
CA VAL A 40 -10.93 -14.29 0.17
C VAL A 40 -10.09 -13.02 0.01
N GLN A 41 -9.39 -12.66 1.06
CA GLN A 41 -8.47 -11.53 1.04
C GLN A 41 -7.06 -12.03 1.31
N ASP A 42 -6.16 -11.79 0.37
CA ASP A 42 -4.76 -12.11 0.56
C ASP A 42 -4.08 -11.07 1.46
N ARG A 43 -3.25 -11.55 2.35
CA ARG A 43 -2.38 -10.73 3.21
C ARG A 43 -0.95 -11.25 3.16
N LEU A 44 0.00 -10.37 3.40
CA LEU A 44 1.39 -10.78 3.58
C LEU A 44 1.52 -11.65 4.83
N GLN A 45 2.25 -12.75 4.70
CA GLN A 45 2.58 -13.61 5.84
C GLN A 45 3.62 -12.91 6.72
N SER A 46 3.30 -12.71 7.99
CA SER A 46 4.20 -12.11 8.97
C SER A 46 5.50 -12.90 9.15
N GLU A 47 5.45 -14.21 8.88
CA GLU A 47 6.60 -15.12 8.89
C GLU A 47 7.60 -14.84 7.76
N GLY A 48 7.23 -14.01 6.78
CA GLY A 48 8.09 -13.55 5.68
C GLY A 48 8.70 -12.16 5.89
N GLU A 49 8.42 -11.49 7.00
CA GLU A 49 8.95 -10.15 7.26
C GLU A 49 10.29 -10.17 7.99
N TRP A 50 11.27 -9.50 7.38
CA TRP A 50 12.63 -9.41 7.87
C TRP A 50 13.05 -7.97 8.10
N ARG A 51 13.91 -7.76 9.09
CA ARG A 51 14.58 -6.49 9.35
C ARG A 51 16.06 -6.62 9.04
N LEU A 52 16.58 -5.66 8.28
CA LEU A 52 18.00 -5.55 7.99
C LEU A 52 18.62 -4.57 8.99
N LEU A 53 19.62 -5.01 9.73
CA LEU A 53 20.35 -4.22 10.71
C LEU A 53 21.80 -4.07 10.26
N ALA A 54 22.37 -2.87 10.42
CA ALA A 54 23.78 -2.66 10.11
C ALA A 54 24.68 -3.41 11.10
N ALA A 55 25.75 -4.00 10.59
CA ALA A 55 26.83 -4.64 11.34
C ALA A 55 28.18 -4.00 10.96
N PRO A 56 29.27 -4.24 11.72
CA PRO A 56 30.61 -3.77 11.35
C PRO A 56 31.04 -4.25 9.96
N ASP A 57 32.02 -3.58 9.37
CA ASP A 57 32.65 -3.93 8.08
C ASP A 57 31.67 -3.95 6.89
N ALA A 58 30.70 -3.01 6.86
CA ALA A 58 29.67 -2.92 5.83
C ALA A 58 28.87 -4.22 5.64
N LYS A 59 28.72 -4.99 6.69
CA LYS A 59 27.88 -6.18 6.75
C LYS A 59 26.52 -5.88 7.38
N PHE A 60 25.64 -6.87 7.37
CA PHE A 60 24.28 -6.75 7.86
C PHE A 60 23.87 -8.00 8.65
N LEU A 61 23.05 -7.80 9.66
CA LEU A 61 22.32 -8.86 10.33
C LEU A 61 20.89 -8.91 9.78
N LEU A 62 20.35 -10.10 9.66
CA LEU A 62 18.99 -10.31 9.18
C LEU A 62 18.14 -10.86 10.32
N GLN A 63 17.24 -10.04 10.83
CA GLN A 63 16.33 -10.37 11.93
C GLN A 63 14.94 -10.71 11.40
N HIS A 64 14.41 -11.86 11.77
CA HIS A 64 13.02 -12.21 11.56
C HIS A 64 12.13 -11.42 12.54
N ILE A 65 11.22 -10.60 12.02
CA ILE A 65 10.50 -9.62 12.84
C ILE A 65 9.59 -10.30 13.84
N GLN A 66 8.85 -11.33 13.43
CA GLN A 66 7.89 -12.00 14.29
C GLN A 66 8.52 -12.73 15.48
N SER A 67 9.63 -13.44 15.27
CA SER A 67 10.29 -14.20 16.34
C SER A 67 11.34 -13.40 17.10
N GLY A 68 11.84 -12.31 16.52
CA GLY A 68 12.98 -11.56 17.05
C GLY A 68 14.34 -12.24 16.84
N ASN A 69 14.39 -13.47 16.31
CA ASN A 69 15.61 -14.21 16.06
C ASN A 69 16.31 -13.77 14.76
N TYR A 70 17.55 -14.21 14.59
CA TYR A 70 18.43 -13.86 13.49
C TYR A 70 18.84 -15.09 12.68
N ILE A 71 19.31 -14.88 11.45
CA ILE A 71 19.93 -15.95 10.67
C ILE A 71 21.36 -16.17 11.15
N GLY A 72 21.69 -17.42 11.50
CA GLY A 72 23.04 -17.90 11.79
C GLY A 72 23.82 -18.31 10.54
N GLU A 73 25.14 -18.62 10.68
CA GLU A 73 26.00 -18.99 9.56
C GLU A 73 25.57 -20.28 8.84
N ASP A 74 24.93 -21.19 9.56
CA ASP A 74 24.37 -22.44 9.02
C ASP A 74 22.94 -22.30 8.48
N GLY A 75 22.38 -21.09 8.50
CA GLY A 75 21.00 -20.81 8.14
C GLY A 75 19.97 -21.13 9.23
N ALA A 76 20.41 -21.52 10.42
CA ALA A 76 19.49 -21.70 11.56
C ALA A 76 19.03 -20.36 12.13
N MET A 77 17.88 -20.36 12.80
CA MET A 77 17.39 -19.21 13.55
C MET A 77 18.05 -19.17 14.92
N VAL A 78 18.80 -18.13 15.19
CA VAL A 78 19.67 -17.99 16.38
C VAL A 78 19.38 -16.69 17.14
N ALA A 79 19.93 -16.57 18.35
CA ALA A 79 19.95 -15.32 19.08
C ALA A 79 20.91 -14.29 18.42
N GLU A 80 20.78 -13.02 18.77
CA GLU A 80 21.59 -11.93 18.20
C GLU A 80 23.11 -12.17 18.32
N ALA A 81 23.55 -12.73 19.46
CA ALA A 81 24.96 -12.97 19.72
C ALA A 81 25.61 -14.00 18.76
N ASP A 82 24.81 -14.88 18.17
CA ASP A 82 25.23 -15.93 17.24
C ASP A 82 24.81 -15.61 15.78
N ALA A 83 24.35 -14.39 15.53
CA ALA A 83 23.87 -13.96 14.21
C ALA A 83 25.00 -13.89 13.18
N ALA A 84 24.73 -14.38 11.97
CA ALA A 84 25.65 -14.27 10.85
C ALA A 84 25.75 -12.83 10.34
N ALA A 85 26.98 -12.34 10.14
CA ALA A 85 27.23 -11.07 9.49
C ALA A 85 27.26 -11.25 7.97
N LEU A 86 26.16 -10.87 7.30
CA LEU A 86 25.88 -11.10 5.89
C LEU A 86 26.44 -9.98 5.01
N THR A 87 26.85 -10.33 3.79
CA THR A 87 27.20 -9.39 2.73
C THR A 87 26.19 -9.53 1.59
N PHE A 88 25.68 -8.41 1.09
CA PHE A 88 24.78 -8.40 -0.06
C PHE A 88 25.55 -8.07 -1.34
N SER A 89 25.27 -8.80 -2.41
CA SER A 89 25.78 -8.53 -3.75
C SER A 89 24.61 -8.32 -4.72
N ARG A 90 24.78 -7.36 -5.62
CA ARG A 90 23.75 -7.08 -6.63
C ARG A 90 23.60 -8.27 -7.58
N GLN A 91 22.35 -8.65 -7.83
CA GLN A 91 21.96 -9.67 -8.81
C GLN A 91 21.11 -9.06 -9.92
N THR A 92 21.03 -9.72 -11.07
CA THR A 92 20.34 -9.22 -12.26
C THR A 92 19.24 -10.14 -12.77
N ASP A 93 19.13 -11.35 -12.22
CA ASP A 93 18.19 -12.40 -12.64
C ASP A 93 17.11 -12.69 -11.58
N CYS A 94 16.77 -11.69 -10.79
CA CYS A 94 15.71 -11.79 -9.82
C CYS A 94 14.33 -11.92 -10.47
N ALA A 95 13.38 -12.58 -9.81
CA ALA A 95 11.97 -12.55 -10.20
C ALA A 95 11.45 -11.12 -10.19
N VAL A 96 10.58 -10.80 -11.15
CA VAL A 96 10.00 -9.47 -11.30
C VAL A 96 8.49 -9.59 -11.11
N PHE A 97 7.92 -8.72 -10.29
CA PHE A 97 6.47 -8.57 -10.16
C PHE A 97 5.94 -7.60 -11.22
N PRO A 98 4.67 -7.75 -11.66
CA PRO A 98 4.05 -6.80 -12.56
C PRO A 98 4.09 -5.37 -12.01
N GLU A 99 4.40 -4.41 -12.89
CA GLU A 99 4.51 -3.02 -12.51
C GLU A 99 4.05 -2.09 -13.63
N LEU A 100 3.60 -0.89 -13.27
CA LEU A 100 3.27 0.17 -14.22
C LEU A 100 4.54 0.80 -14.78
N THR A 101 4.47 1.24 -16.02
CA THR A 101 5.50 2.09 -16.61
C THR A 101 5.35 3.53 -16.11
N VAL A 102 6.45 4.27 -16.10
CA VAL A 102 6.41 5.70 -15.75
C VAL A 102 5.64 6.51 -16.80
N ASP A 103 5.59 6.03 -18.07
CA ASP A 103 5.04 6.73 -19.22
C ASP A 103 5.55 8.17 -19.36
N ALA A 104 6.79 8.38 -19.01
CA ALA A 104 7.51 9.65 -19.14
C ALA A 104 8.96 9.35 -19.49
N THR A 105 9.56 10.24 -20.26
CA THR A 105 10.97 10.20 -20.62
C THR A 105 11.63 11.49 -20.20
N GLY A 106 12.88 11.42 -19.76
CA GLY A 106 13.65 12.58 -19.36
C GLY A 106 14.61 12.24 -18.22
N GLU A 107 15.54 13.12 -18.02
CA GLU A 107 16.48 13.08 -16.90
C GLU A 107 16.34 14.35 -16.08
N VAL A 108 16.37 14.21 -14.78
CA VAL A 108 16.39 15.36 -13.87
C VAL A 108 17.82 15.90 -13.85
N SER A 109 18.07 16.98 -14.59
CA SER A 109 19.40 17.57 -14.72
C SER A 109 19.69 18.67 -13.70
N VAL A 110 18.64 19.34 -13.18
CA VAL A 110 18.76 20.43 -12.21
C VAL A 110 17.76 20.22 -11.11
N THR A 111 18.23 20.14 -9.87
CA THR A 111 17.40 19.97 -8.67
C THR A 111 17.52 21.13 -7.69
N GLU A 112 18.57 21.94 -7.85
CA GLU A 112 18.90 23.05 -6.96
C GLU A 112 19.34 24.28 -7.76
N PHE A 113 19.11 25.46 -7.22
CA PHE A 113 19.72 26.70 -7.66
C PHE A 113 21.14 26.82 -7.11
N ASP A 114 21.91 27.81 -7.60
CA ASP A 114 23.30 28.06 -7.17
C ASP A 114 23.43 28.37 -5.66
N ASP A 115 22.38 28.84 -5.02
CA ASP A 115 22.32 29.10 -3.58
C ASP A 115 21.90 27.89 -2.74
N GLY A 116 21.71 26.71 -3.36
CA GLY A 116 21.28 25.48 -2.70
C GLY A 116 19.79 25.39 -2.44
N SER A 117 18.97 26.34 -2.89
CA SER A 117 17.53 26.22 -2.83
C SER A 117 17.00 25.26 -3.88
N LEU A 118 15.89 24.58 -3.63
CA LEU A 118 15.31 23.59 -4.53
C LEU A 118 14.83 24.24 -5.85
N PHE A 119 15.22 23.65 -6.97
CA PHE A 119 14.70 23.99 -8.29
C PHE A 119 13.57 23.05 -8.68
N GLY A 120 12.36 23.61 -8.79
CA GLY A 120 11.17 22.82 -9.14
C GLY A 120 9.91 23.41 -8.53
N PHE A 121 8.89 22.57 -8.39
CA PHE A 121 7.65 22.97 -7.73
C PHE A 121 7.39 22.15 -6.46
N VAL A 122 6.54 22.69 -5.61
CA VAL A 122 6.10 22.09 -4.35
C VAL A 122 4.62 21.76 -4.46
N GLU A 123 4.25 20.54 -4.08
CA GLU A 123 2.87 20.18 -3.79
C GLU A 123 2.67 20.25 -2.27
N GLU A 124 1.92 21.24 -1.83
CA GLU A 124 1.77 21.53 -0.40
C GLU A 124 0.63 20.76 0.27
N HIS A 125 -0.16 19.99 -0.49
CA HIS A 125 -1.33 19.31 0.05
C HIS A 125 -1.60 17.97 -0.65
N SER A 126 -1.13 16.88 -0.09
CA SER A 126 -1.35 15.53 -0.60
C SER A 126 -1.86 14.58 0.48
N HIS A 127 -2.65 13.58 0.07
CA HIS A 127 -3.23 12.53 0.90
C HIS A 127 -2.86 11.15 0.36
N LEU A 128 -1.58 10.83 0.26
CA LEU A 128 -1.08 9.60 -0.38
C LEU A 128 -1.66 8.31 0.23
N PHE A 129 -1.82 8.28 1.54
CA PHE A 129 -2.24 7.08 2.27
C PHE A 129 -3.67 7.18 2.80
N THR A 130 -4.58 7.76 2.03
CA THR A 130 -6.01 7.85 2.38
C THR A 130 -6.65 6.46 2.52
N ASN A 131 -6.09 5.45 1.88
CA ASN A 131 -6.50 4.05 2.07
C ASN A 131 -6.34 3.56 3.53
N ARG A 132 -5.57 4.28 4.35
CA ARG A 132 -5.48 4.06 5.80
C ARG A 132 -6.48 4.88 6.61
N ALA A 133 -7.19 5.81 6.01
CA ALA A 133 -8.22 6.58 6.70
C ALA A 133 -9.49 5.74 7.00
N PHE A 134 -10.33 6.24 7.86
CA PHE A 134 -11.68 5.74 8.14
C PHE A 134 -11.77 4.23 8.42
N GLY A 135 -10.86 3.71 9.23
CA GLY A 135 -10.84 2.29 9.61
C GLY A 135 -10.09 1.37 8.63
N GLY A 136 -9.48 1.92 7.60
CA GLY A 136 -8.51 1.23 6.74
C GLY A 136 -9.08 0.34 5.65
N GLY A 137 -9.35 0.90 4.49
CA GLY A 137 -9.60 0.14 3.27
C GLY A 137 -11.06 -0.14 2.95
N GLY A 138 -12.00 0.47 3.67
CA GLY A 138 -13.41 0.35 3.34
C GLY A 138 -13.94 1.52 2.50
N VAL A 139 -13.45 2.73 2.74
CA VAL A 139 -13.89 3.93 2.04
C VAL A 139 -12.96 4.22 0.86
N PHE A 140 -11.67 4.30 1.13
CA PHE A 140 -10.67 4.55 0.09
C PHE A 140 -9.94 3.27 -0.27
N HIS A 141 -9.94 2.95 -1.56
CA HIS A 141 -9.40 1.72 -2.10
C HIS A 141 -8.09 1.94 -2.86
N GLY A 142 -7.23 0.90 -2.91
CA GLY A 142 -5.91 0.94 -3.50
C GLY A 142 -4.84 1.49 -2.56
N ALA A 143 -3.59 1.30 -2.92
CA ALA A 143 -2.44 1.75 -2.15
C ALA A 143 -1.42 2.48 -3.05
N PRO A 144 -0.63 3.43 -2.51
CA PRO A 144 0.40 4.12 -3.30
C PRO A 144 1.50 3.19 -3.78
N PHE A 145 1.73 2.08 -3.11
CA PHE A 145 2.67 1.03 -3.48
C PHE A 145 2.31 -0.28 -2.78
N HIS A 146 2.87 -1.37 -3.28
CA HIS A 146 2.82 -2.67 -2.58
C HIS A 146 4.11 -3.44 -2.86
N PRO A 147 4.70 -4.16 -1.88
CA PRO A 147 5.93 -4.94 -2.07
C PRO A 147 5.84 -6.01 -3.16
N LEU A 148 4.64 -6.46 -3.50
CA LEU A 148 4.38 -7.45 -4.55
C LEU A 148 3.90 -6.83 -5.86
N GLY A 149 4.09 -5.52 -6.05
CA GLY A 149 3.78 -4.83 -7.29
C GLY A 149 2.35 -4.33 -7.42
N VAL A 150 2.03 -3.88 -8.63
CA VAL A 150 0.80 -3.14 -8.92
C VAL A 150 -0.48 -3.95 -8.77
N GLU A 151 -0.46 -5.24 -9.04
CA GLU A 151 -1.65 -6.11 -8.88
C GLU A 151 -2.21 -6.07 -7.46
N HIS A 152 -1.31 -5.97 -6.47
CA HIS A 152 -1.66 -5.91 -5.05
C HIS A 152 -1.85 -4.49 -4.53
N ALA A 153 -1.28 -3.50 -5.21
CA ALA A 153 -1.49 -2.09 -4.89
C ALA A 153 -2.84 -1.57 -5.40
N LEU A 154 -3.22 -1.97 -6.60
CA LEU A 154 -4.43 -1.55 -7.30
C LEU A 154 -5.32 -2.75 -7.68
N PRO A 155 -5.78 -3.56 -6.72
CA PRO A 155 -6.63 -4.71 -6.97
C PRO A 155 -8.07 -4.28 -7.29
N SER A 156 -8.96 -5.23 -7.58
CA SER A 156 -10.41 -4.96 -7.68
C SER A 156 -10.94 -4.32 -6.40
N CYS A 157 -11.79 -3.31 -6.52
CA CYS A 157 -12.45 -2.66 -5.39
C CYS A 157 -13.77 -3.33 -4.97
N GLU A 158 -14.21 -4.37 -5.66
CA GLU A 158 -15.49 -5.02 -5.39
C GLU A 158 -15.67 -5.43 -3.94
N LEU A 159 -14.59 -5.89 -3.29
CA LEU A 159 -14.60 -6.26 -1.87
C LEU A 159 -15.01 -5.10 -0.96
N ASN A 160 -14.56 -3.90 -1.28
CA ASN A 160 -14.79 -2.70 -0.47
C ASN A 160 -16.04 -1.94 -0.93
N HIS A 161 -16.21 -1.78 -2.24
CA HIS A 161 -17.26 -0.95 -2.83
C HIS A 161 -18.47 -1.75 -3.33
N GLY A 162 -18.44 -3.08 -3.22
CA GLY A 162 -19.49 -3.98 -3.67
C GLY A 162 -19.52 -4.13 -5.19
N GLU A 163 -20.34 -5.06 -5.66
CA GLU A 163 -20.58 -5.28 -7.09
C GLU A 163 -21.05 -3.97 -7.76
N ASP A 164 -20.43 -3.63 -8.90
CA ASP A 164 -20.68 -2.38 -9.64
C ASP A 164 -20.43 -1.09 -8.83
N GLY A 165 -19.61 -1.13 -7.77
CA GLY A 165 -19.35 0.02 -6.91
C GLY A 165 -20.53 0.45 -6.02
N ARG A 166 -21.59 -0.36 -5.93
CA ARG A 166 -22.87 0.03 -5.32
C ARG A 166 -22.85 0.21 -3.80
N LYS A 167 -21.72 -0.05 -3.14
CA LYS A 167 -21.49 0.25 -1.72
C LYS A 167 -20.56 1.46 -1.51
N ASP A 168 -20.12 2.11 -2.57
CA ASP A 168 -19.30 3.32 -2.49
C ASP A 168 -20.17 4.57 -2.33
N PHE A 169 -20.78 4.72 -1.16
CA PHE A 169 -21.63 5.89 -0.86
C PHE A 169 -20.82 7.19 -0.84
N MET A 170 -19.55 7.13 -0.46
CA MET A 170 -18.71 8.33 -0.46
C MET A 170 -18.37 8.74 -1.90
N GLY A 171 -17.95 7.83 -2.76
CA GLY A 171 -17.69 8.11 -4.17
C GLY A 171 -18.92 8.61 -4.88
N ALA A 172 -20.05 7.98 -4.65
CA ALA A 172 -21.33 8.39 -5.25
C ALA A 172 -21.74 9.84 -4.93
N THR A 173 -21.28 10.42 -3.81
CA THR A 173 -21.53 11.84 -3.51
C THR A 173 -20.74 12.80 -4.40
N PHE A 174 -19.65 12.33 -4.99
CA PHE A 174 -18.79 13.11 -5.89
C PHE A 174 -19.06 12.80 -7.38
N ASN A 175 -19.75 11.69 -7.65
CA ASN A 175 -20.12 11.30 -9.01
C ASN A 175 -21.44 11.95 -9.40
N GLU A 176 -21.57 12.39 -10.64
CA GLU A 176 -22.79 12.99 -11.17
C GLU A 176 -24.02 12.05 -11.17
N GLY A 177 -23.81 10.78 -10.81
CA GLY A 177 -24.83 9.71 -10.87
C GLY A 177 -25.79 9.66 -9.68
N VAL A 178 -25.49 10.29 -8.55
CA VAL A 178 -26.42 10.43 -7.41
C VAL A 178 -27.05 11.81 -7.47
N GLY A 179 -28.21 11.90 -8.10
CA GLY A 179 -28.81 13.16 -8.49
C GLY A 179 -29.30 14.05 -7.34
N ASP A 180 -29.63 13.52 -6.16
CA ASP A 180 -30.12 14.29 -5.02
C ASP A 180 -29.71 13.60 -3.72
N PHE A 181 -29.37 14.39 -2.70
CA PHE A 181 -29.15 13.91 -1.33
C PHE A 181 -30.35 13.11 -0.79
N ASN A 182 -31.54 13.39 -1.26
CA ASN A 182 -32.76 12.65 -0.93
C ASN A 182 -32.75 11.21 -1.45
N ASP A 183 -32.02 10.91 -2.52
CA ASP A 183 -31.87 9.56 -3.05
C ASP A 183 -30.78 8.78 -2.29
N LEU A 184 -29.80 9.47 -1.73
CA LEU A 184 -28.71 8.89 -0.99
C LEU A 184 -29.16 8.31 0.37
N LEU A 185 -30.05 9.00 1.09
CA LEU A 185 -30.50 8.55 2.40
C LEU A 185 -31.21 7.17 2.36
N PRO A 186 -32.17 6.92 1.44
CA PRO A 186 -32.73 5.59 1.28
C PRO A 186 -31.72 4.52 0.88
N ALA A 187 -30.74 4.87 0.06
CA ALA A 187 -29.68 3.96 -0.36
C ALA A 187 -28.75 3.57 0.82
N ILE A 188 -28.36 4.56 1.64
CA ILE A 188 -27.61 4.32 2.87
C ILE A 188 -28.41 3.41 3.81
N ALA A 189 -29.71 3.65 4.00
CA ALA A 189 -30.55 2.83 4.83
C ALA A 189 -30.72 1.39 4.30
N ALA A 190 -30.69 1.22 2.97
CA ALA A 190 -30.73 -0.08 2.31
C ALA A 190 -29.34 -0.77 2.28
N GLY A 191 -28.26 -0.06 2.59
CA GLY A 191 -26.89 -0.56 2.52
C GLY A 191 -26.35 -0.74 1.09
N ILE A 192 -27.04 -0.20 0.07
CA ILE A 192 -26.68 -0.37 -1.32
C ILE A 192 -27.26 0.75 -2.22
N LEU A 193 -26.47 1.25 -3.16
CA LEU A 193 -26.94 2.17 -4.19
C LEU A 193 -27.89 1.46 -5.17
N PRO A 194 -28.92 2.16 -5.69
CA PRO A 194 -29.91 1.57 -6.59
C PRO A 194 -29.36 1.23 -7.98
N LYS A 195 -28.26 1.88 -8.39
CA LYS A 195 -27.62 1.73 -9.70
C LYS A 195 -26.14 1.49 -9.56
N LYS A 196 -25.51 1.01 -10.64
CA LYS A 196 -24.07 0.97 -10.82
C LYS A 196 -23.50 2.38 -10.60
N ASP A 197 -22.44 2.46 -9.80
CA ASP A 197 -21.69 3.70 -9.60
C ASP A 197 -20.43 3.72 -10.48
N HIS A 198 -19.61 2.67 -10.42
CA HIS A 198 -18.40 2.55 -11.22
C HIS A 198 -18.01 1.09 -11.50
N ASP A 199 -17.06 0.91 -12.44
CA ASP A 199 -16.43 -0.39 -12.68
C ASP A 199 -15.49 -0.74 -11.53
N THR A 200 -15.52 -2.01 -11.08
CA THR A 200 -14.78 -2.47 -9.89
C THR A 200 -13.49 -3.20 -10.22
N GLU A 201 -13.15 -3.37 -11.49
CA GLU A 201 -11.94 -4.06 -11.92
C GLU A 201 -10.71 -3.26 -11.52
N GLY A 202 -9.65 -3.98 -11.12
CA GLY A 202 -8.34 -3.44 -10.81
C GLY A 202 -7.34 -3.62 -11.95
N TYR A 203 -6.04 -3.57 -11.64
CA TYR A 203 -5.00 -3.91 -12.59
C TYR A 203 -5.20 -5.34 -13.14
N PRO A 204 -4.99 -5.61 -14.45
CA PRO A 204 -4.43 -4.72 -15.48
C PRO A 204 -5.46 -3.89 -16.24
N THR A 205 -6.74 -4.01 -15.98
CA THR A 205 -7.80 -3.29 -16.69
C THR A 205 -7.73 -1.78 -16.41
N PHE A 206 -7.40 -1.41 -15.18
CA PHE A 206 -7.15 -0.03 -14.78
C PHE A 206 -5.67 0.23 -14.57
N THR A 207 -5.05 0.96 -15.47
CA THR A 207 -3.65 1.39 -15.36
C THR A 207 -3.52 2.89 -15.03
N ALA A 208 -4.51 3.70 -15.35
CA ALA A 208 -4.62 5.11 -14.98
C ALA A 208 -5.78 5.27 -13.97
N TRP A 209 -5.75 4.51 -12.95
CA TRP A 209 -6.81 4.31 -11.98
C TRP A 209 -6.82 5.37 -10.89
N PRO A 210 -7.97 5.82 -10.60
CA PRO A 210 -9.16 5.91 -11.40
C PRO A 210 -9.16 7.21 -12.19
N ALA A 211 -9.98 7.32 -13.21
CA ALA A 211 -10.20 8.63 -13.83
C ALA A 211 -10.76 9.58 -12.77
N ALA A 212 -9.90 10.43 -12.18
CA ALA A 212 -10.39 11.56 -11.39
C ALA A 212 -11.19 12.48 -12.30
N PRO A 213 -12.29 13.07 -11.86
CA PRO A 213 -12.84 13.15 -10.52
C PRO A 213 -13.87 12.06 -10.16
N SER A 214 -14.23 11.15 -11.07
CA SER A 214 -15.30 10.16 -10.87
C SER A 214 -14.92 9.03 -9.89
N SER A 215 -13.80 9.14 -9.21
CA SER A 215 -13.27 8.06 -8.37
C SER A 215 -12.51 8.57 -7.16
N ALA A 216 -13.06 9.58 -6.51
CA ALA A 216 -12.45 10.22 -5.33
C ALA A 216 -12.13 9.25 -4.19
N THR A 217 -12.77 8.08 -4.16
CA THR A 217 -12.56 7.03 -3.16
C THR A 217 -11.52 5.99 -3.54
N HIS A 218 -10.78 6.23 -4.60
CA HIS A 218 -9.74 5.33 -5.07
C HIS A 218 -8.35 5.96 -4.96
N GLN A 219 -7.31 5.12 -4.94
CA GLN A 219 -5.93 5.58 -4.93
C GLN A 219 -5.56 6.23 -6.26
N VAL A 220 -5.27 7.51 -6.26
CA VAL A 220 -4.89 8.31 -7.43
C VAL A 220 -3.41 8.69 -7.47
N GLN A 221 -2.65 8.34 -6.44
CA GLN A 221 -1.23 8.67 -6.27
C GLN A 221 -0.42 7.39 -6.09
N TYR A 222 -0.28 6.61 -7.17
CA TYR A 222 0.62 5.47 -7.20
C TYR A 222 2.07 5.94 -7.32
N TYR A 223 3.04 5.25 -6.72
CA TYR A 223 4.43 5.73 -6.65
C TYR A 223 5.06 5.98 -8.04
N LYS A 224 4.66 5.24 -9.09
CA LYS A 224 5.10 5.49 -10.47
C LYS A 224 4.60 6.84 -11.01
N TRP A 225 3.48 7.31 -10.54
CA TRP A 225 2.98 8.66 -10.89
C TRP A 225 3.70 9.74 -10.10
N LEU A 226 4.17 9.46 -8.89
CA LEU A 226 5.08 10.35 -8.16
C LEU A 226 6.43 10.44 -8.86
N GLU A 227 6.96 9.32 -9.37
CA GLU A 227 8.17 9.31 -10.22
C GLU A 227 7.98 10.20 -11.46
N ARG A 228 6.82 10.09 -12.14
CA ARG A 228 6.47 10.97 -13.27
C ARG A 228 6.42 12.44 -12.85
N ALA A 229 5.81 12.75 -11.70
CA ALA A 229 5.77 14.11 -11.16
C ALA A 229 7.17 14.63 -10.82
N TYR A 230 8.05 13.79 -10.26
CA TYR A 230 9.44 14.11 -10.01
C TYR A 230 10.21 14.44 -11.30
N LEU A 231 10.05 13.63 -12.35
CA LEU A 231 10.63 13.92 -13.67
C LEU A 231 10.10 15.24 -14.25
N SER A 232 8.87 15.62 -13.92
CA SER A 232 8.25 16.89 -14.34
C SER A 232 8.65 18.09 -13.47
N GLY A 233 9.44 17.90 -12.40
CA GLY A 233 9.93 18.98 -11.55
C GLY A 233 9.37 19.05 -10.14
N LEU A 234 8.58 18.07 -9.67
CA LEU A 234 8.21 17.98 -8.26
C LEU A 234 9.46 17.74 -7.41
N ARG A 235 9.62 18.55 -6.34
CA ARG A 235 10.78 18.45 -5.44
C ARG A 235 10.39 18.31 -3.98
N LEU A 236 9.25 18.81 -3.61
CA LEU A 236 8.72 18.70 -2.26
C LEU A 236 7.23 18.37 -2.32
N LEU A 237 6.83 17.38 -1.53
CA LEU A 237 5.43 16.99 -1.38
C LEU A 237 5.10 16.95 0.11
N VAL A 238 4.09 17.70 0.52
CA VAL A 238 3.61 17.72 1.90
C VAL A 238 2.48 16.70 2.04
N GLN A 239 2.80 15.60 2.70
CA GLN A 239 1.84 14.52 2.98
C GLN A 239 1.06 14.80 4.26
N HIS A 240 -0.26 14.86 4.16
CA HIS A 240 -1.16 15.02 5.29
C HIS A 240 -1.76 13.68 5.72
N ALA A 241 -1.72 13.40 7.02
CA ALA A 241 -2.46 12.29 7.60
C ALA A 241 -3.93 12.69 7.74
N THR A 242 -4.80 12.08 6.96
CA THR A 242 -6.23 12.42 6.90
C THR A 242 -7.06 11.30 7.47
N THR A 243 -7.91 11.63 8.43
CA THR A 243 -8.95 10.76 8.96
C THR A 243 -9.97 11.57 9.75
N ASN A 244 -11.10 10.95 10.13
CA ASN A 244 -12.07 11.52 11.04
C ASN A 244 -12.86 10.42 11.73
N GLN A 245 -12.81 10.35 13.04
CA GLN A 245 -13.46 9.33 13.85
C GLN A 245 -14.98 9.26 13.61
N VAL A 246 -15.66 10.41 13.53
CA VAL A 246 -17.12 10.46 13.37
C VAL A 246 -17.52 9.93 11.99
N LEU A 247 -16.81 10.33 10.95
CA LEU A 247 -17.04 9.81 9.59
C LEU A 247 -16.72 8.32 9.52
N CYS A 248 -15.63 7.88 10.14
CA CYS A 248 -15.31 6.46 10.23
C CYS A 248 -16.44 5.65 10.84
N GLN A 249 -16.94 6.08 12.01
CA GLN A 249 -18.06 5.41 12.69
C GLN A 249 -19.34 5.43 11.88
N LEU A 250 -19.61 6.51 11.15
CA LEU A 250 -20.76 6.65 10.28
C LEU A 250 -20.68 5.64 9.13
N VAL A 251 -19.63 5.66 8.33
CA VAL A 251 -19.52 4.85 7.11
C VAL A 251 -19.35 3.36 7.38
N THR A 252 -18.74 3.00 8.52
CA THR A 252 -18.56 1.60 8.92
C THR A 252 -19.71 1.10 9.80
N GLY A 253 -20.38 1.96 10.54
CA GLY A 253 -21.47 1.62 11.45
C GLY A 253 -22.82 1.47 10.77
N ILE A 254 -23.06 2.19 9.68
CA ILE A 254 -24.29 2.07 8.86
C ILE A 254 -24.19 0.86 7.91
N GLY A 255 -23.05 0.18 7.88
CA GLY A 255 -22.97 -1.17 7.37
C GLY A 255 -22.48 -1.31 5.93
N ALA A 256 -22.04 -0.26 5.28
CA ALA A 256 -21.56 -0.39 3.89
C ALA A 256 -20.09 -0.82 3.82
N ASN A 257 -19.21 -0.20 4.61
CA ASN A 257 -17.78 -0.37 4.44
C ASN A 257 -17.14 -1.24 5.54
N PRO A 258 -16.27 -2.18 5.19
CA PRO A 258 -15.53 -2.96 6.18
C PRO A 258 -14.57 -2.07 6.97
N LYS A 259 -14.39 -2.42 8.24
CA LYS A 259 -13.44 -1.77 9.15
C LYS A 259 -12.35 -2.78 9.54
N ARG A 260 -11.09 -2.43 9.30
CA ARG A 260 -9.93 -3.26 9.64
C ARG A 260 -9.33 -2.92 11.00
N TYR A 261 -9.58 -1.70 11.50
CA TYR A 261 -9.10 -1.24 12.81
C TYR A 261 -10.01 -0.16 13.39
N ASP A 262 -9.76 0.23 14.62
CA ASP A 262 -10.57 1.19 15.35
C ASP A 262 -10.62 2.56 14.68
N CYS A 263 -11.77 3.23 14.79
CA CYS A 263 -11.99 4.57 14.24
C CYS A 263 -11.28 5.70 15.01
N ASN A 264 -10.48 5.39 16.03
CA ASN A 264 -9.66 6.41 16.69
C ASN A 264 -8.70 7.03 15.68
N ASP A 265 -8.75 8.34 15.56
CA ASP A 265 -7.96 9.08 14.57
C ASP A 265 -6.46 8.78 14.67
N MET A 266 -5.91 8.64 15.88
CA MET A 266 -4.49 8.37 16.08
C MET A 266 -4.07 7.01 15.54
N VAL A 267 -4.95 6.00 15.52
CA VAL A 267 -4.66 4.69 14.92
C VAL A 267 -4.44 4.81 13.42
N ALA A 268 -5.23 5.63 12.73
CA ALA A 268 -5.04 5.89 11.30
C ALA A 268 -3.80 6.77 11.05
N VAL A 269 -3.59 7.82 11.86
CA VAL A 269 -2.43 8.72 11.74
C VAL A 269 -1.12 7.95 11.88
N ASP A 270 -0.97 7.11 12.90
CA ASP A 270 0.23 6.30 13.11
C ASP A 270 0.51 5.39 11.90
N ARG A 271 -0.53 4.75 11.34
CA ARG A 271 -0.40 3.90 10.15
C ARG A 271 -0.02 4.68 8.89
N ILE A 272 -0.57 5.87 8.71
CA ILE A 272 -0.22 6.76 7.59
C ILE A 272 1.25 7.18 7.68
N ILE A 273 1.72 7.52 8.87
CA ILE A 273 3.13 7.88 9.09
C ILE A 273 4.05 6.68 8.83
N GLU A 274 3.71 5.50 9.36
CA GLU A 274 4.46 4.27 9.10
C GLU A 274 4.55 3.93 7.61
N ASP A 275 3.45 4.04 6.88
CA ASP A 275 3.41 3.78 5.44
C ASP A 275 4.16 4.85 4.64
N THR A 276 4.20 6.10 5.09
CA THR A 276 5.00 7.15 4.46
C THR A 276 6.50 6.80 4.51
N TYR A 277 7.00 6.39 5.66
CA TYR A 277 8.39 5.90 5.79
C TYR A 277 8.61 4.58 5.04
N ALA A 278 7.58 3.75 4.92
CA ALA A 278 7.68 2.52 4.14
C ALA A 278 7.80 2.80 2.64
N LEU A 279 7.08 3.81 2.13
CA LEU A 279 7.22 4.26 0.74
C LEU A 279 8.62 4.81 0.45
N GLU A 280 9.17 5.64 1.33
CA GLU A 280 10.55 6.12 1.23
C GLU A 280 11.52 4.95 1.05
N ARG A 281 11.50 3.99 1.97
CA ARG A 281 12.36 2.80 1.89
C ARG A 281 12.11 1.93 0.65
N TYR A 282 10.87 1.87 0.19
CA TYR A 282 10.50 1.14 -1.01
C TYR A 282 11.12 1.78 -2.26
N VAL A 283 11.02 3.10 -2.38
CA VAL A 283 11.63 3.87 -3.48
C VAL A 283 13.15 3.76 -3.45
N ASP A 284 13.77 3.92 -2.27
CA ASP A 284 15.21 3.78 -2.10
C ASP A 284 15.70 2.39 -2.53
N ALA A 285 15.00 1.34 -2.13
CA ALA A 285 15.36 -0.03 -2.52
C ALA A 285 15.29 -0.27 -4.04
N LEU A 286 14.36 0.40 -4.73
CA LEU A 286 14.22 0.29 -6.19
C LEU A 286 15.25 1.16 -6.94
N SER A 287 15.62 2.31 -6.40
CA SER A 287 16.53 3.26 -7.04
C SER A 287 18.01 3.02 -6.73
N GLY A 288 18.30 2.18 -5.74
CA GLY A 288 19.67 1.89 -5.30
C GLY A 288 20.18 2.83 -4.21
N GLY A 289 19.28 3.49 -3.52
CA GLY A 289 19.56 4.40 -2.41
C GLY A 289 19.61 5.84 -2.80
#